data_4adaaa2a31cfb8e8a628d481815f3778
#
_entry.id   4adaaa2a31cfb8e8a628d481815f3778
#
_cell.length_a   1.000
_cell.length_b   1.000
_cell.length_c   1.000
_cell.angle_alpha   90.00
_cell.angle_beta   90.00
_cell.angle_gamma   90.00
#
_symmetry.space_group_name_H-M   'P 1'
#
loop_
_entity.id
_entity.type
_entity.pdbx_description
1 polymer ?
#
loop_
_entity_poly.entity_id
_entity_poly.type
_entity_poly.pdbx_seq_one_letter_code
_entity_poly.pdbx_strand_id
1 'polypeptide(L)' 'MPVVFRHRGFRFFFFSNEGNPREPVHIHVEGVGGEAKLWLRPDVHVAYEKGYDRKTLAELIWIVRKERDLIERKWHEHFS' A
#
# COMPACT_ATOMS: atom_id res chain seq x y z
N MET A 1 -3.86 2.70 13.21
CA MET A 1 -3.57 2.60 11.76
C MET A 1 -4.46 1.53 11.16
N PRO A 2 -5.32 1.90 10.22
CA PRO A 2 -6.23 0.91 9.65
C PRO A 2 -5.50 -0.06 8.72
N VAL A 3 -5.54 -1.33 9.07
CA VAL A 3 -5.01 -2.39 8.23
C VAL A 3 -6.07 -2.78 7.21
N VAL A 4 -5.71 -2.70 5.93
CA VAL A 4 -6.64 -3.04 4.86
C VAL A 4 -6.70 -4.56 4.69
N PHE A 5 -5.54 -5.21 4.60
CA PHE A 5 -5.47 -6.67 4.55
C PHE A 5 -4.04 -7.13 4.86
N ARG A 6 -3.90 -8.45 5.05
CA ARG A 6 -2.61 -9.09 5.28
C ARG A 6 -2.42 -10.20 4.24
N HIS A 7 -1.17 -10.42 3.86
CA HIS A 7 -0.84 -11.45 2.88
C HIS A 7 0.59 -11.94 3.10
N ARG A 8 0.77 -13.21 3.44
CA ARG A 8 2.08 -13.87 3.58
C ARG A 8 3.07 -13.10 4.43
N GLY A 9 2.62 -12.63 5.59
CA GLY A 9 3.48 -11.90 6.51
C GLY A 9 3.61 -10.42 6.24
N PHE A 10 3.03 -9.93 5.16
CA PHE A 10 2.97 -8.50 4.86
C PHE A 10 1.68 -7.91 5.38
N ARG A 11 1.76 -6.69 5.92
CA ARG A 11 0.62 -5.93 6.39
C ARG A 11 0.45 -4.73 5.47
N PHE A 12 -0.73 -4.58 4.89
CA PHE A 12 -1.07 -3.48 3.97
C PHE A 12 -2.01 -2.53 4.70
N PHE A 13 -1.62 -1.26 4.84
CA PHE A 13 -2.32 -0.35 5.74
C PHE A 13 -2.20 1.10 5.29
N PHE A 14 -3.06 1.96 5.89
CA PHE A 14 -2.97 3.41 5.74
C PHE A 14 -2.53 4.04 7.04
N PHE A 15 -1.77 5.15 6.98
CA PHE A 15 -1.59 5.99 8.14
C PHE A 15 -2.81 6.90 8.30
N SER A 16 -3.24 7.14 9.54
CA SER A 16 -4.49 7.83 9.82
C SER A 16 -4.54 9.28 9.33
N ASN A 17 -3.39 9.93 9.25
CA ASN A 17 -3.32 11.37 8.95
C ASN A 17 -2.96 11.69 7.50
N GLU A 18 -2.94 10.71 6.61
CA GLU A 18 -2.45 10.92 5.24
C GLU A 18 -3.45 11.61 4.31
N GLY A 19 -4.65 11.79 4.77
CA GLY A 19 -5.65 12.52 3.99
C GLY A 19 -5.63 14.02 4.19
N ASN A 20 -4.69 14.55 5.01
CA ASN A 20 -4.68 15.97 5.36
C ASN A 20 -3.24 16.52 5.38
N PRO A 21 -2.74 17.20 4.31
CA PRO A 21 -3.48 17.46 3.07
C PRO A 21 -3.72 16.18 2.28
N ARG A 22 -4.72 16.20 1.43
CA ARG A 22 -5.08 15.02 0.67
C ARG A 22 -3.99 14.62 -0.31
N GLU A 23 -3.48 13.42 -0.16
CA GLU A 23 -2.53 12.83 -1.09
C GLU A 23 -3.25 11.92 -2.08
N PRO A 24 -2.63 11.63 -3.24
CA PRO A 24 -3.15 10.57 -4.11
C PRO A 24 -3.25 9.24 -3.38
N VAL A 25 -4.15 8.38 -3.82
CA VAL A 25 -4.36 7.09 -3.18
C VAL A 25 -3.08 6.25 -3.19
N HIS A 26 -2.74 5.70 -2.03
CA HIS A 26 -1.55 4.88 -1.86
C HIS A 26 -1.76 3.88 -0.73
N ILE A 27 -0.82 2.93 -0.61
CA ILE A 27 -0.86 1.90 0.42
C ILE A 27 0.54 1.73 1.01
N HIS A 28 0.61 1.54 2.31
CA HIS A 28 1.86 1.20 2.98
C HIS A 28 1.92 -0.29 3.21
N VAL A 29 3.13 -0.85 3.15
CA VAL A 29 3.40 -2.27 3.37
C VAL A 29 4.49 -2.39 4.40
N GLU A 30 4.31 -3.31 5.35
CA GLU A 30 5.30 -3.57 6.39
C GLU A 30 5.34 -5.07 6.66
N GLY A 31 6.51 -5.59 6.91
CA GLY A 31 6.71 -6.99 7.25
C GLY A 31 7.84 -7.62 6.48
N VAL A 32 8.22 -8.83 6.91
CA VAL A 32 9.30 -9.63 6.26
C VAL A 32 10.60 -8.83 6.14
N GLY A 33 10.89 -8.02 7.18
CA GLY A 33 12.16 -7.30 7.26
C GLY A 33 12.23 -6.00 6.48
N GLY A 34 11.10 -5.46 6.01
CA GLY A 34 11.12 -4.23 5.24
C GLY A 34 9.84 -3.43 5.33
N GLU A 35 9.81 -2.36 4.57
CA GLU A 35 8.63 -1.49 4.44
C GLU A 35 8.63 -0.83 3.07
N ALA A 36 7.44 -0.42 2.61
CA ALA A 36 7.31 0.24 1.32
C ALA A 36 6.05 1.09 1.28
N LYS A 37 6.01 2.03 0.34
CA LYS A 37 4.83 2.81 0.01
C LYS A 37 4.63 2.68 -1.49
N LEU A 38 3.41 2.35 -1.91
CA LEU A 38 3.08 2.21 -3.33
C LEU A 38 1.95 3.15 -3.70
N TRP A 39 2.14 3.90 -4.78
CA TRP A 39 1.07 4.69 -5.40
C TRP A 39 0.19 3.75 -6.23
N LEU A 40 -1.11 4.03 -6.26
CA LEU A 40 -2.02 3.22 -7.06
C LEU A 40 -2.31 3.81 -8.43
N ARG A 41 -1.97 5.07 -8.64
CA ARG A 41 -2.26 5.75 -9.90
C ARG A 41 -1.03 6.46 -10.47
N PRO A 42 -0.92 6.59 -11.79
CA PRO A 42 -1.85 6.08 -12.82
C PRO A 42 -1.86 4.56 -12.91
N ASP A 43 -0.79 3.91 -12.53
CA ASP A 43 -0.66 2.47 -12.36
C ASP A 43 0.09 2.22 -11.07
N VAL A 44 0.02 1.02 -10.53
CA VAL A 44 0.67 0.70 -9.25
C VAL A 44 2.19 0.78 -9.44
N HIS A 45 2.84 1.58 -8.59
CA HIS A 45 4.30 1.72 -8.61
C HIS A 45 4.83 2.11 -7.25
N VAL A 46 6.11 1.81 -7.02
CA VAL A 46 6.75 2.04 -5.73
C VAL A 46 7.08 3.52 -5.56
N ALA A 47 6.62 4.12 -4.45
CA ALA A 47 6.99 5.48 -4.07
C ALA A 47 8.32 5.46 -3.32
N TYR A 48 8.47 4.52 -2.37
CA TYR A 48 9.75 4.24 -1.74
C TYR A 48 9.72 2.83 -1.15
N GLU A 49 10.90 2.29 -0.84
CA GLU A 49 11.01 1.02 -0.16
C GLU A 49 12.28 0.99 0.70
N LYS A 50 12.30 0.10 1.69
CA LYS A 50 13.45 -0.16 2.52
C LYS A 50 13.43 -1.63 2.92
N GLY A 51 14.50 -2.35 2.58
CA GLY A 51 14.67 -3.73 2.99
C GLY A 51 14.07 -4.79 2.08
N TYR A 52 13.50 -4.44 0.94
CA TYR A 52 12.92 -5.39 0.00
C TYR A 52 13.78 -5.49 -1.25
N ASP A 53 13.93 -6.72 -1.75
CA ASP A 53 14.62 -6.94 -3.02
C ASP A 53 13.65 -6.80 -4.19
N ARG A 54 14.18 -6.91 -5.41
CA ARG A 54 13.39 -6.74 -6.63
C ARG A 54 12.25 -7.76 -6.73
N LYS A 55 12.52 -8.98 -6.35
CA LYS A 55 11.52 -10.05 -6.42
C LYS A 55 10.37 -9.76 -5.47
N THR A 56 10.68 -9.35 -4.25
CA THR A 56 9.67 -8.99 -3.27
C THR A 56 8.85 -7.79 -3.74
N LEU A 57 9.50 -6.76 -4.29
CA LEU A 57 8.80 -5.58 -4.79
C LEU A 57 7.87 -5.95 -5.94
N ALA A 58 8.30 -6.84 -6.85
CA ALA A 58 7.44 -7.31 -7.93
C ALA A 58 6.20 -8.02 -7.39
N GLU A 59 6.38 -8.83 -6.36
CA GLU A 59 5.27 -9.51 -5.70
C GLU A 59 4.30 -8.52 -5.07
N LEU A 60 4.81 -7.51 -4.38
CA LEU A 60 3.98 -6.49 -3.76
C LEU A 60 3.19 -5.69 -4.79
N ILE A 61 3.81 -5.34 -5.89
CA ILE A 61 3.13 -4.65 -6.98
C ILE A 61 1.98 -5.50 -7.52
N TRP A 62 2.24 -6.80 -7.73
CA TRP A 62 1.22 -7.71 -8.22
C TRP A 62 0.04 -7.81 -7.25
N ILE A 63 0.33 -7.95 -5.95
CA ILE A 63 -0.70 -8.04 -4.92
C ILE A 63 -1.55 -6.76 -4.90
N VAL A 64 -0.91 -5.60 -4.93
CA VAL A 64 -1.62 -4.32 -4.87
C VAL A 64 -2.46 -4.11 -6.12
N ARG A 65 -1.98 -4.50 -7.29
CA ARG A 65 -2.78 -4.45 -8.52
C ARG A 65 -4.02 -5.32 -8.41
N LYS A 66 -3.85 -6.52 -7.87
CA LYS A 66 -4.94 -7.46 -7.71
C LYS A 66 -6.00 -6.94 -6.74
N GLU A 67 -5.57 -6.28 -5.66
CA GLU A 67 -6.46 -5.78 -4.62
C GLU A 67 -6.77 -4.29 -4.77
N ARG A 68 -6.50 -3.71 -5.94
CA ARG A 68 -6.63 -2.28 -6.16
C ARG A 68 -8.01 -1.73 -5.84
N ASP A 69 -9.07 -2.41 -6.28
CA ASP A 69 -10.43 -1.94 -6.05
C ASP A 69 -10.77 -1.95 -4.56
N LEU A 70 -10.35 -2.97 -3.83
CA LEU A 70 -10.53 -3.03 -2.39
C LEU A 70 -9.79 -1.89 -1.70
N ILE A 71 -8.55 -1.65 -2.08
CA ILE A 71 -7.74 -0.60 -1.47
C ILE A 71 -8.36 0.76 -1.73
N GLU A 72 -8.79 1.04 -2.95
CA GLU A 72 -9.39 2.34 -3.28
C GLU A 72 -10.71 2.54 -2.53
N ARG A 73 -11.52 1.50 -2.41
CA ARG A 73 -12.76 1.59 -1.66
C ARG A 73 -12.49 1.90 -0.18
N LYS A 74 -11.53 1.19 0.42
CA LYS A 74 -11.16 1.42 1.82
C LYS A 74 -10.55 2.80 2.03
N TRP A 75 -9.77 3.28 1.07
CA TRP A 75 -9.21 4.62 1.10
C TRP A 75 -10.31 5.67 1.16
N HIS A 76 -11.31 5.55 0.29
CA HIS A 76 -12.41 6.50 0.26
C HIS A 76 -13.25 6.44 1.53
N GLU A 77 -13.46 5.25 2.08
CA GLU A 77 -14.18 5.11 3.35
C GLU A 77 -13.43 5.75 4.50
N HIS A 78 -12.12 5.66 4.50
CA HIS A 78 -11.30 6.15 5.61
C HIS A 78 -11.07 7.66 5.56
N PHE A 79 -10.92 8.23 4.36
CA PHE A 79 -10.54 9.64 4.18
C PHE A 79 -11.65 10.52 3.63
N SER A 80 -12.85 10.03 3.52
CA SER A 80 -13.97 10.83 3.02
C SER A 80 -14.59 11.73 4.10
#